data_56e79194aeaa1b3ba6a7cf8196406459
#
_entry.id   56e79194aeaa1b3ba6a7cf8196406459
#
_cell.length_a   1.000
_cell.length_b   1.000
_cell.length_c   1.000
_cell.angle_alpha   90.00
_cell.angle_beta   90.00
_cell.angle_gamma   90.00
#
_symmetry.space_group_name_H-M   'P 1'
#
loop_
_entity.id
_entity.type
_entity.pdbx_description
1 polymer ?
#
loop_
_entity_poly.entity_id
_entity_poly.type
_entity_poly.pdbx_seq_one_letter_code
_entity_poly.pdbx_strand_id
1 'polypeptide(L)'
;MSVMFDPDTAIYPFPPKPTPLSIDEKAYYREKIKRLLKERNAVMVAHYYTDPEIQQLAEETGGCISDSLEMARFGAKHPASTLLVAGVRFMGETAKILSPEKTILMPTLQAECSLDLGCPVEEFNAFCDAHPDRTVVVYANTSAAVKVRADWVVTSSIAVELIDNLDSLGEKIIWAPDKHLGRYVQKQTGGDILCWQGACIVHDEFKTQALTCLQEEYPDAAILVHPESPQAIVDMADAVGSTSQLIAAAKTLPHQRLIVATDRGIFYKMQQAVPDKELLEAPTAGEGATCRSCAHCPWMAMNGLQAIAEALEQEGSNHEVHVDERLRERALVPLNRMLDFAATLRG
;
A
#
# COMPACT_ATOMS: atom_id res chain seq x y z
N MET A 1 -1.84 -11.85 31.69
CA MET A 1 -2.93 -11.44 30.81
C MET A 1 -2.29 -10.56 29.76
N SER A 2 -2.05 -11.10 28.55
CA SER A 2 -1.59 -10.32 27.41
C SER A 2 -2.77 -9.43 27.01
N VAL A 3 -2.60 -8.11 27.07
CA VAL A 3 -3.55 -7.17 26.49
C VAL A 3 -3.39 -7.35 24.99
N MET A 4 -4.33 -8.06 24.34
CA MET A 4 -4.36 -8.11 22.90
C MET A 4 -4.58 -6.68 22.39
N PHE A 5 -3.75 -6.27 21.42
CA PHE A 5 -3.94 -5.01 20.71
C PHE A 5 -5.37 -4.97 20.16
N ASP A 6 -6.13 -3.95 20.55
CA ASP A 6 -7.49 -3.71 20.07
C ASP A 6 -7.44 -2.56 19.04
N PRO A 7 -7.48 -2.86 17.74
CA PRO A 7 -7.40 -1.85 16.68
C PRO A 7 -8.59 -0.87 16.72
N ASP A 8 -9.73 -1.27 17.28
CA ASP A 8 -10.92 -0.42 17.35
C ASP A 8 -10.79 0.69 18.38
N THR A 9 -9.86 0.55 19.33
CA THR A 9 -9.54 1.56 20.35
C THR A 9 -8.27 2.34 20.05
N ALA A 10 -7.49 1.95 19.06
CA ALA A 10 -6.25 2.62 18.69
C ALA A 10 -6.52 3.99 18.08
N ILE A 11 -6.15 5.06 18.79
CA ILE A 11 -6.17 6.42 18.29
C ILE A 11 -4.85 6.66 17.56
N TYR A 12 -4.88 6.60 16.21
CA TYR A 12 -3.72 7.00 15.42
C TYR A 12 -3.64 8.52 15.34
N PRO A 13 -2.45 9.12 15.58
CA PRO A 13 -2.28 10.54 15.35
C PRO A 13 -2.36 10.80 13.84
N PHE A 14 -3.45 11.44 13.40
CA PHE A 14 -3.56 11.85 12.01
C PHE A 14 -2.60 13.01 11.72
N PRO A 15 -1.83 12.94 10.65
CA PRO A 15 -1.00 14.05 10.25
C PRO A 15 -1.87 15.25 9.85
N PRO A 16 -1.39 16.48 10.07
CA PRO A 16 -2.07 17.65 9.55
C PRO A 16 -2.10 17.59 8.02
N LYS A 17 -3.22 18.00 7.42
CA LYS A 17 -3.30 18.10 5.96
C LYS A 17 -2.26 19.10 5.46
N PRO A 18 -1.52 18.79 4.38
CA PRO A 18 -0.60 19.75 3.77
C PRO A 18 -1.34 21.01 3.35
N THR A 19 -0.69 22.16 3.51
CA THR A 19 -1.26 23.45 3.05
C THR A 19 -1.36 23.41 1.53
N PRO A 20 -2.55 23.73 0.94
CA PRO A 20 -2.69 23.78 -0.49
C PRO A 20 -1.76 24.84 -1.11
N LEU A 21 -1.05 24.45 -2.16
CA LEU A 21 -0.21 25.35 -2.93
C LEU A 21 -1.02 26.07 -4.01
N SER A 22 -0.68 27.33 -4.27
CA SER A 22 -1.15 28.08 -5.44
C SER A 22 -0.66 27.47 -6.74
N ILE A 23 -1.25 27.85 -7.88
CA ILE A 23 -0.86 27.37 -9.21
C ILE A 23 0.62 27.69 -9.49
N ASP A 24 1.04 28.91 -9.13
CA ASP A 24 2.42 29.37 -9.36
C ASP A 24 3.42 28.61 -8.48
N GLU A 25 3.09 28.35 -7.22
CA GLU A 25 3.91 27.52 -6.32
C GLU A 25 4.03 26.09 -6.82
N LYS A 26 2.93 25.51 -7.29
CA LYS A 26 2.97 24.15 -7.91
C LYS A 26 3.89 24.11 -9.12
N ALA A 27 3.78 25.09 -10.02
CA ALA A 27 4.66 25.19 -11.19
C ALA A 27 6.13 25.36 -10.76
N TYR A 28 6.41 26.21 -9.80
CA TYR A 28 7.75 26.43 -9.24
C TYR A 28 8.34 25.13 -8.67
N TYR A 29 7.59 24.42 -7.79
CA TYR A 29 8.10 23.18 -7.18
C TYR A 29 8.29 22.06 -8.21
N ARG A 30 7.40 21.92 -9.19
CA ARG A 30 7.54 20.92 -10.24
C ARG A 30 8.85 21.10 -11.04
N GLU A 31 9.15 22.31 -11.48
CA GLU A 31 10.41 22.59 -12.21
C GLU A 31 11.64 22.43 -11.31
N LYS A 32 11.55 22.84 -10.07
CA LYS A 32 12.59 22.65 -9.06
C LYS A 32 12.89 21.16 -8.84
N ILE A 33 11.87 20.32 -8.67
CA ILE A 33 12.02 18.87 -8.47
C ILE A 33 12.66 18.23 -9.70
N LYS A 34 12.19 18.56 -10.92
CA LYS A 34 12.78 18.03 -12.17
C LYS A 34 14.28 18.33 -12.27
N ARG A 35 14.70 19.52 -11.89
CA ARG A 35 16.10 19.90 -11.85
C ARG A 35 16.86 19.11 -10.80
N LEU A 36 16.37 19.05 -9.57
CA LEU A 36 17.03 18.38 -8.45
C LEU A 36 17.19 16.87 -8.69
N LEU A 37 16.20 16.21 -9.28
CA LEU A 37 16.30 14.79 -9.66
C LEU A 37 17.49 14.54 -10.61
N LYS A 38 17.69 15.42 -11.58
CA LYS A 38 18.83 15.33 -12.51
C LYS A 38 20.17 15.61 -11.81
N GLU A 39 20.24 16.69 -11.03
CA GLU A 39 21.45 17.09 -10.31
C GLU A 39 21.93 16.01 -9.34
N ARG A 40 21.01 15.28 -8.71
CA ARG A 40 21.30 14.22 -7.74
C ARG A 40 21.42 12.82 -8.30
N ASN A 41 21.33 12.64 -9.62
CA ASN A 41 21.20 11.31 -10.21
C ASN A 41 20.12 10.50 -9.49
N ALA A 42 18.94 11.10 -9.30
CA ALA A 42 17.82 10.54 -8.58
C ALA A 42 16.67 10.15 -9.51
N VAL A 43 15.94 9.11 -9.14
CA VAL A 43 14.68 8.73 -9.77
C VAL A 43 13.56 8.70 -8.72
N MET A 44 12.37 9.12 -9.12
CA MET A 44 11.18 9.15 -8.27
C MET A 44 10.31 7.93 -8.53
N VAL A 45 9.88 7.26 -7.46
CA VAL A 45 8.83 6.24 -7.51
C VAL A 45 7.65 6.72 -6.67
N ALA A 46 6.44 6.60 -7.19
CA ALA A 46 5.22 7.04 -6.53
C ALA A 46 4.22 5.89 -6.40
N HIS A 47 3.60 5.77 -5.24
CA HIS A 47 2.52 4.82 -5.05
C HIS A 47 1.23 5.32 -5.73
N TYR A 48 0.37 4.41 -6.20
CA TYR A 48 -0.95 4.72 -6.78
C TYR A 48 -1.86 5.58 -5.89
N TYR A 49 -1.61 5.61 -4.57
CA TYR A 49 -2.43 6.34 -3.61
C TYR A 49 -1.89 7.75 -3.29
N THR A 50 -0.82 8.19 -3.95
CA THR A 50 -0.40 9.60 -3.87
C THR A 50 -1.30 10.48 -4.73
N ASP A 51 -1.26 11.78 -4.48
CA ASP A 51 -2.04 12.74 -5.27
C ASP A 51 -1.69 12.67 -6.77
N PRO A 52 -2.65 12.92 -7.68
CA PRO A 52 -2.45 12.85 -9.13
C PRO A 52 -1.26 13.67 -9.63
N GLU A 53 -1.01 14.85 -9.03
CA GLU A 53 0.11 15.71 -9.43
C GLU A 53 1.48 15.09 -9.12
N ILE A 54 1.55 14.25 -8.08
CA ILE A 54 2.78 13.53 -7.69
C ILE A 54 3.00 12.34 -8.64
N GLN A 55 1.94 11.61 -8.95
CA GLN A 55 1.97 10.53 -9.92
C GLN A 55 2.41 11.05 -11.30
N GLN A 56 1.80 12.12 -11.78
CA GLN A 56 2.15 12.75 -13.05
C GLN A 56 3.63 13.16 -13.07
N LEU A 57 4.13 13.75 -12.00
CA LEU A 57 5.52 14.18 -11.91
C LEU A 57 6.49 12.99 -11.98
N ALA A 58 6.16 11.88 -11.33
CA ALA A 58 6.95 10.65 -11.43
C ALA A 58 7.05 10.15 -12.88
N GLU A 59 5.94 10.11 -13.63
CA GLU A 59 5.95 9.75 -15.08
C GLU A 59 6.77 10.72 -15.91
N GLU A 60 6.57 12.02 -15.76
CA GLU A 60 7.29 13.06 -16.52
C GLU A 60 8.80 13.03 -16.31
N THR A 61 9.26 12.50 -15.16
CA THR A 61 10.68 12.43 -14.81
C THR A 61 11.32 11.07 -15.06
N GLY A 62 10.60 10.14 -15.74
CA GLY A 62 11.10 8.82 -16.08
C GLY A 62 11.09 7.84 -14.90
N GLY A 63 10.31 8.15 -13.87
CA GLY A 63 10.10 7.29 -12.72
C GLY A 63 8.98 6.27 -12.92
N CYS A 64 8.48 5.72 -11.80
CA CYS A 64 7.49 4.67 -11.78
C CYS A 64 6.31 5.04 -10.89
N ILE A 65 5.09 4.73 -11.36
CA ILE A 65 3.87 4.72 -10.54
C ILE A 65 3.42 3.28 -10.43
N SER A 66 3.34 2.74 -9.21
CA SER A 66 2.97 1.34 -9.04
C SER A 66 2.50 1.02 -7.62
N ASP A 67 2.21 -0.28 -7.39
CA ASP A 67 2.09 -0.85 -6.05
C ASP A 67 3.48 -1.04 -5.39
N SER A 68 3.46 -1.37 -4.10
CA SER A 68 4.68 -1.49 -3.29
C SER A 68 5.70 -2.49 -3.84
N LEU A 69 5.25 -3.59 -4.45
CA LEU A 69 6.13 -4.63 -4.99
C LEU A 69 6.88 -4.14 -6.23
N GLU A 70 6.17 -3.54 -7.16
CA GLU A 70 6.77 -3.07 -8.40
C GLU A 70 7.62 -1.82 -8.19
N MET A 71 7.22 -0.92 -7.25
CA MET A 71 8.08 0.20 -6.81
C MET A 71 9.44 -0.31 -6.31
N ALA A 72 9.44 -1.34 -5.47
CA ALA A 72 10.66 -1.94 -4.94
C ALA A 72 11.52 -2.58 -6.05
N ARG A 73 10.90 -3.30 -6.97
CA ARG A 73 11.59 -3.90 -8.13
C ARG A 73 12.19 -2.87 -9.06
N PHE A 74 11.42 -1.84 -9.40
CA PHE A 74 11.89 -0.74 -10.25
C PHE A 74 13.07 -0.05 -9.61
N GLY A 75 12.96 0.32 -8.33
CA GLY A 75 14.02 0.99 -7.59
C GLY A 75 15.32 0.18 -7.54
N ALA A 76 15.23 -1.14 -7.31
CA ALA A 76 16.39 -2.02 -7.27
C ALA A 76 17.11 -2.13 -8.63
N LYS A 77 16.35 -2.11 -9.74
CA LYS A 77 16.91 -2.26 -11.10
C LYS A 77 17.38 -0.95 -11.73
N HIS A 78 16.85 0.19 -11.27
CA HIS A 78 17.14 1.48 -11.87
C HIS A 78 18.59 1.92 -11.58
N PRO A 79 19.35 2.49 -12.54
CA PRO A 79 20.77 2.83 -12.38
C PRO A 79 21.03 4.05 -11.49
N ALA A 80 20.02 4.86 -11.16
CA ALA A 80 20.16 6.02 -10.28
C ALA A 80 20.71 5.64 -8.90
N SER A 81 21.60 6.46 -8.36
CA SER A 81 22.19 6.27 -7.02
C SER A 81 21.25 6.70 -5.89
N THR A 82 20.25 7.52 -6.23
CA THR A 82 19.25 8.02 -5.28
C THR A 82 17.85 7.64 -5.74
N LEU A 83 17.05 7.11 -4.82
CA LEU A 83 15.65 6.78 -5.04
C LEU A 83 14.77 7.65 -4.13
N LEU A 84 13.94 8.50 -4.70
CA LEU A 84 12.90 9.24 -3.98
C LEU A 84 11.61 8.41 -3.98
N VAL A 85 11.19 7.99 -2.80
CA VAL A 85 9.99 7.17 -2.59
C VAL A 85 8.84 8.05 -2.10
N ALA A 86 7.91 8.38 -2.98
CA ALA A 86 6.64 9.02 -2.63
C ALA A 86 5.61 7.95 -2.24
N GLY A 87 5.50 7.72 -0.95
CA GLY A 87 4.69 6.68 -0.35
C GLY A 87 4.74 6.77 1.17
N VAL A 88 4.51 5.64 1.85
CA VAL A 88 4.57 5.52 3.30
C VAL A 88 5.83 4.77 3.75
N ARG A 89 6.19 4.91 5.02
CA ARG A 89 7.48 4.57 5.61
C ARG A 89 7.97 3.15 5.27
N PHE A 90 7.13 2.13 5.41
CA PHE A 90 7.52 0.75 5.11
C PHE A 90 7.97 0.53 3.65
N MET A 91 7.50 1.39 2.70
CA MET A 91 7.93 1.35 1.30
C MET A 91 9.36 1.84 1.14
N GLY A 92 9.70 2.93 1.84
CA GLY A 92 11.08 3.42 1.92
C GLY A 92 12.02 2.42 2.58
N GLU A 93 11.59 1.81 3.69
CA GLU A 93 12.35 0.74 4.36
C GLU A 93 12.57 -0.46 3.43
N THR A 94 11.53 -0.91 2.73
CA THR A 94 11.64 -2.01 1.75
C THR A 94 12.62 -1.66 0.63
N ALA A 95 12.57 -0.43 0.11
CA ALA A 95 13.53 0.04 -0.90
C ALA A 95 14.96 0.04 -0.37
N LYS A 96 15.18 0.47 0.89
CA LYS A 96 16.51 0.46 1.52
C LYS A 96 17.01 -0.95 1.80
N ILE A 97 16.14 -1.87 2.19
CA ILE A 97 16.50 -3.29 2.40
C ILE A 97 16.98 -3.92 1.10
N LEU A 98 16.29 -3.66 -0.02
CA LEU A 98 16.59 -4.24 -1.33
C LEU A 98 17.74 -3.54 -2.06
N SER A 99 18.04 -2.29 -1.74
CA SER A 99 19.06 -1.46 -2.38
C SER A 99 19.89 -0.70 -1.34
N PRO A 100 20.68 -1.42 -0.50
CA PRO A 100 21.41 -0.80 0.60
C PRO A 100 22.47 0.20 0.13
N GLU A 101 22.99 0.05 -1.08
CA GLU A 101 23.97 0.93 -1.71
C GLU A 101 23.37 2.29 -2.15
N LYS A 102 22.04 2.38 -2.28
CA LYS A 102 21.38 3.61 -2.73
C LYS A 102 21.01 4.51 -1.57
N THR A 103 21.01 5.79 -1.82
CA THR A 103 20.35 6.76 -0.95
C THR A 103 18.84 6.69 -1.18
N ILE A 104 18.09 6.36 -0.14
CA ILE A 104 16.63 6.31 -0.19
C ILE A 104 16.08 7.52 0.54
N LEU A 105 15.39 8.38 -0.21
CA LEU A 105 14.74 9.58 0.32
C LEU A 105 13.23 9.40 0.33
N MET A 106 12.58 9.98 1.32
CA MET A 106 11.12 10.13 1.39
C MET A 106 10.74 11.59 1.63
N PRO A 107 9.63 12.07 1.09
CA PRO A 107 9.14 13.43 1.37
C PRO A 107 9.00 13.70 2.88
N THR A 108 8.63 12.70 3.65
CA THR A 108 8.65 12.71 5.11
C THR A 108 8.71 11.28 5.66
N LEU A 109 9.50 11.07 6.72
CA LEU A 109 9.55 9.80 7.45
C LEU A 109 8.35 9.63 8.41
N GLN A 110 7.51 10.66 8.55
CA GLN A 110 6.27 10.61 9.35
C GLN A 110 5.07 10.08 8.57
N ALA A 111 5.25 9.78 7.27
CA ALA A 111 4.23 9.13 6.46
C ALA A 111 4.13 7.65 6.86
N GLU A 112 3.33 7.36 7.87
CA GLU A 112 3.12 6.03 8.45
C GLU A 112 2.01 5.26 7.68
N CYS A 113 1.71 4.04 8.15
CA CYS A 113 0.60 3.23 7.66
C CYS A 113 -0.19 2.69 8.87
N SER A 114 -1.52 2.77 8.83
CA SER A 114 -2.35 2.24 9.92
C SER A 114 -2.16 0.73 10.14
N LEU A 115 -1.84 -0.01 9.10
CA LEU A 115 -1.55 -1.44 9.20
C LEU A 115 -0.23 -1.69 9.94
N ASP A 116 0.80 -0.89 9.68
CA ASP A 116 2.08 -0.98 10.36
C ASP A 116 1.95 -0.53 11.82
N LEU A 117 1.33 0.63 12.07
CA LEU A 117 1.03 1.13 13.42
C LEU A 117 0.16 0.14 14.22
N GLY A 118 -0.75 -0.57 13.55
CA GLY A 118 -1.62 -1.59 14.12
C GLY A 118 -0.96 -2.95 14.32
N CYS A 119 0.35 -3.08 14.06
CA CYS A 119 1.11 -4.32 14.22
C CYS A 119 2.45 -4.06 14.93
N PRO A 120 2.42 -3.62 16.21
CA PRO A 120 3.63 -3.37 16.97
C PRO A 120 4.48 -4.63 17.11
N VAL A 121 5.80 -4.49 16.95
CA VAL A 121 6.72 -5.63 16.83
C VAL A 121 6.75 -6.53 18.06
N GLU A 122 6.68 -5.97 19.26
CA GLU A 122 6.71 -6.71 20.51
C GLU A 122 5.47 -7.59 20.68
N GLU A 123 4.30 -7.03 20.43
CA GLU A 123 3.01 -7.73 20.51
C GLU A 123 2.92 -8.78 19.40
N PHE A 124 3.39 -8.46 18.20
CA PHE A 124 3.40 -9.41 17.09
C PHE A 124 4.36 -10.58 17.35
N ASN A 125 5.54 -10.34 17.92
CA ASN A 125 6.45 -11.40 18.32
C ASN A 125 5.81 -12.32 19.37
N ALA A 126 5.17 -11.75 20.39
CA ALA A 126 4.47 -12.53 21.42
C ALA A 126 3.33 -13.38 20.81
N PHE A 127 2.60 -12.83 19.84
CA PHE A 127 1.56 -13.55 19.11
C PHE A 127 2.12 -14.73 18.32
N CYS A 128 3.23 -14.54 17.61
CA CYS A 128 3.90 -15.63 16.90
C CYS A 128 4.46 -16.69 17.83
N ASP A 129 5.05 -16.30 18.97
CA ASP A 129 5.62 -17.21 19.95
C ASP A 129 4.54 -18.07 20.65
N ALA A 130 3.31 -17.57 20.73
CA ALA A 130 2.17 -18.33 21.22
C ALA A 130 1.66 -19.40 20.23
N HIS A 131 2.11 -19.34 18.96
CA HIS A 131 1.67 -20.23 17.88
C HIS A 131 2.87 -20.76 17.07
N PRO A 132 3.81 -21.48 17.71
CA PRO A 132 5.09 -21.86 17.08
C PRO A 132 4.95 -22.93 15.98
N ASP A 133 3.78 -23.53 15.83
CA ASP A 133 3.43 -24.53 14.82
C ASP A 133 2.93 -23.92 13.50
N ARG A 134 3.04 -22.59 13.33
CA ARG A 134 2.50 -21.87 12.18
C ARG A 134 3.58 -21.10 11.41
N THR A 135 3.52 -21.15 10.11
CA THR A 135 4.34 -20.34 9.20
C THR A 135 3.86 -18.88 9.22
N VAL A 136 4.78 -17.96 9.43
CA VAL A 136 4.48 -16.53 9.57
C VAL A 136 4.52 -15.85 8.20
N VAL A 137 3.38 -15.41 7.71
CA VAL A 137 3.22 -14.66 6.48
C VAL A 137 2.80 -13.24 6.82
N VAL A 138 3.60 -12.25 6.42
CA VAL A 138 3.26 -10.84 6.64
C VAL A 138 3.04 -10.12 5.31
N TYR A 139 1.96 -9.37 5.26
CA TYR A 139 1.71 -8.43 4.19
C TYR A 139 2.77 -7.32 4.22
N ALA A 140 3.20 -6.84 3.06
CA ALA A 140 4.29 -5.87 2.91
C ALA A 140 4.11 -4.57 3.73
N ASN A 141 2.87 -4.26 4.11
CA ASN A 141 2.46 -3.07 4.86
C ASN A 141 2.80 -3.19 6.36
N THR A 142 4.04 -3.53 6.66
CA THR A 142 4.61 -3.70 7.99
C THR A 142 6.01 -3.11 8.03
N SER A 143 6.51 -2.78 9.23
CA SER A 143 7.88 -2.29 9.43
C SER A 143 8.94 -3.34 9.06
N ALA A 144 10.16 -2.89 8.85
CA ALA A 144 11.31 -3.78 8.70
C ALA A 144 11.47 -4.71 9.91
N ALA A 145 11.16 -4.24 11.12
CA ALA A 145 11.25 -5.03 12.34
C ALA A 145 10.25 -6.20 12.37
N VAL A 146 9.01 -5.99 11.93
CA VAL A 146 8.00 -7.04 11.80
C VAL A 146 8.41 -8.06 10.72
N LYS A 147 8.96 -7.60 9.59
CA LYS A 147 9.45 -8.47 8.51
C LYS A 147 10.55 -9.45 8.96
N VAL A 148 11.35 -9.07 9.95
CA VAL A 148 12.38 -9.97 10.55
C VAL A 148 11.77 -11.23 11.17
N ARG A 149 10.54 -11.17 11.66
CA ARG A 149 9.83 -12.30 12.26
C ARG A 149 9.16 -13.21 11.22
N ALA A 150 8.99 -12.70 9.99
CA ALA A 150 8.26 -13.40 8.95
C ALA A 150 9.08 -14.50 8.27
N ASP A 151 8.41 -15.58 7.92
CA ASP A 151 8.93 -16.59 6.98
C ASP A 151 8.73 -16.12 5.53
N TRP A 152 7.63 -15.43 5.28
CA TRP A 152 7.26 -14.86 3.99
C TRP A 152 6.74 -13.44 4.11
N VAL A 153 7.15 -12.59 3.19
CA VAL A 153 6.45 -11.34 2.90
C VAL A 153 5.57 -11.55 1.67
N VAL A 154 4.43 -10.87 1.62
CA VAL A 154 3.48 -10.97 0.51
C VAL A 154 2.87 -9.60 0.19
N THR A 155 2.42 -9.42 -1.05
CA THR A 155 1.55 -8.31 -1.45
C THR A 155 0.18 -8.84 -1.84
N SER A 156 -0.84 -7.97 -1.87
CA SER A 156 -2.20 -8.36 -2.26
C SER A 156 -2.27 -8.99 -3.65
N SER A 157 -1.33 -8.69 -4.53
CA SER A 157 -1.29 -9.21 -5.89
C SER A 157 -0.90 -10.67 -6.04
N ILE A 158 -0.29 -11.28 -4.99
CA ILE A 158 0.18 -12.67 -5.00
C ILE A 158 -0.25 -13.44 -3.74
N ALA A 159 -1.09 -12.84 -2.90
CA ALA A 159 -1.45 -13.39 -1.60
C ALA A 159 -2.20 -14.71 -1.71
N VAL A 160 -3.15 -14.79 -2.64
CA VAL A 160 -3.97 -16.00 -2.84
C VAL A 160 -3.09 -17.15 -3.33
N GLU A 161 -2.27 -16.91 -4.36
CA GLU A 161 -1.39 -17.92 -4.95
C GLU A 161 -0.33 -18.42 -3.95
N LEU A 162 0.23 -17.52 -3.14
CA LEU A 162 1.21 -17.93 -2.11
C LEU A 162 0.56 -18.81 -1.05
N ILE A 163 -0.60 -18.41 -0.53
CA ILE A 163 -1.27 -19.17 0.52
C ILE A 163 -1.79 -20.50 0.00
N ASP A 164 -2.33 -20.55 -1.22
CA ASP A 164 -2.73 -21.82 -1.87
C ASP A 164 -1.53 -22.78 -1.99
N ASN A 165 -0.37 -22.25 -2.36
CA ASN A 165 0.86 -23.04 -2.40
C ASN A 165 1.27 -23.56 -1.02
N LEU A 166 1.25 -22.72 0.03
CA LEU A 166 1.62 -23.12 1.40
C LEU A 166 0.61 -24.11 1.98
N ASP A 167 -0.69 -23.92 1.74
CA ASP A 167 -1.75 -24.84 2.18
C ASP A 167 -1.59 -26.22 1.52
N SER A 168 -1.24 -26.26 0.24
CA SER A 168 -0.94 -27.52 -0.48
C SER A 168 0.23 -28.31 0.13
N LEU A 169 1.13 -27.64 0.85
CA LEU A 169 2.24 -28.21 1.61
C LEU A 169 1.84 -28.61 3.04
N GLY A 170 0.60 -28.33 3.45
CA GLY A 170 0.08 -28.61 4.79
C GLY A 170 0.48 -27.58 5.85
N GLU A 171 0.92 -26.40 5.43
CA GLU A 171 1.34 -25.33 6.35
C GLU A 171 0.12 -24.67 7.00
N LYS A 172 0.19 -24.42 8.29
CA LYS A 172 -0.74 -23.57 9.03
C LYS A 172 -0.16 -22.16 9.08
N ILE A 173 -0.97 -21.15 8.89
CA ILE A 173 -0.51 -19.78 8.65
C ILE A 173 -0.83 -18.86 9.82
N ILE A 174 0.13 -18.01 10.24
CA ILE A 174 -0.14 -16.72 10.86
C ILE A 174 -0.14 -15.67 9.75
N TRP A 175 -1.19 -14.88 9.68
CA TRP A 175 -1.33 -13.78 8.75
C TRP A 175 -1.38 -12.43 9.47
N ALA A 176 -0.56 -11.48 9.06
CA ALA A 176 -0.55 -10.11 9.58
C ALA A 176 -0.26 -9.11 8.44
N PRO A 177 -0.55 -7.80 8.60
CA PRO A 177 -1.30 -7.19 9.68
C PRO A 177 -2.80 -7.05 9.43
N ASP A 178 -3.27 -7.18 8.17
CA ASP A 178 -4.65 -6.88 7.75
C ASP A 178 -5.57 -8.09 7.88
N LYS A 179 -6.58 -7.97 8.76
CA LYS A 179 -7.57 -9.03 9.00
C LYS A 179 -8.49 -9.29 7.81
N HIS A 180 -8.82 -8.23 7.04
CA HIS A 180 -9.76 -8.35 5.92
C HIS A 180 -9.12 -9.08 4.75
N LEU A 181 -7.91 -8.66 4.36
CA LEU A 181 -7.14 -9.36 3.33
C LEU A 181 -6.87 -10.82 3.75
N GLY A 182 -6.49 -11.07 5.02
CA GLY A 182 -6.29 -12.43 5.52
C GLY A 182 -7.54 -13.30 5.43
N ARG A 183 -8.71 -12.78 5.79
CA ARG A 183 -10.00 -13.48 5.68
C ARG A 183 -10.41 -13.69 4.22
N TYR A 184 -10.17 -12.71 3.36
CA TYR A 184 -10.39 -12.85 1.92
C TYR A 184 -9.55 -14.01 1.36
N VAL A 185 -8.25 -14.04 1.65
CA VAL A 185 -7.35 -15.11 1.21
C VAL A 185 -7.79 -16.46 1.78
N GLN A 186 -8.16 -16.53 3.06
CA GLN A 186 -8.70 -17.75 3.69
C GLN A 186 -9.94 -18.26 2.96
N LYS A 187 -10.87 -17.36 2.59
CA LYS A 187 -12.09 -17.73 1.85
C LYS A 187 -11.77 -18.25 0.45
N GLN A 188 -10.75 -17.71 -0.21
CA GLN A 188 -10.35 -18.14 -1.57
C GLN A 188 -9.63 -19.49 -1.57
N THR A 189 -8.77 -19.73 -0.58
CA THR A 189 -7.89 -20.92 -0.55
C THR A 189 -8.43 -22.05 0.33
N GLY A 190 -9.21 -21.74 1.36
CA GLY A 190 -9.63 -22.69 2.40
C GLY A 190 -8.55 -22.97 3.46
N GLY A 191 -7.39 -22.33 3.38
CA GLY A 191 -6.24 -22.59 4.25
C GLY A 191 -6.49 -22.29 5.75
N ASP A 192 -5.74 -22.95 6.62
CA ASP A 192 -5.77 -22.70 8.06
C ASP A 192 -5.00 -21.42 8.42
N ILE A 193 -5.70 -20.27 8.39
CA ILE A 193 -5.12 -18.95 8.61
C ILE A 193 -5.58 -18.37 9.95
N LEU A 194 -4.62 -18.06 10.82
CA LEU A 194 -4.81 -17.28 12.03
C LEU A 194 -4.44 -15.82 11.76
N CYS A 195 -5.45 -14.94 11.68
CA CYS A 195 -5.24 -13.53 11.34
C CYS A 195 -4.95 -12.66 12.57
N TRP A 196 -3.92 -11.82 12.47
CA TRP A 196 -3.77 -10.61 13.28
C TRP A 196 -4.97 -9.68 13.07
N GLN A 197 -5.32 -8.86 14.07
CA GLN A 197 -6.58 -8.10 14.04
C GLN A 197 -6.44 -6.63 13.58
N GLY A 198 -5.39 -6.29 12.81
CA GLY A 198 -5.25 -4.96 12.21
C GLY A 198 -6.18 -4.74 11.01
N ALA A 199 -6.39 -3.48 10.66
CA ALA A 199 -7.17 -3.08 9.49
C ALA A 199 -6.66 -1.77 8.89
N CYS A 200 -6.83 -1.61 7.56
CA CYS A 200 -6.54 -0.35 6.89
C CYS A 200 -7.66 0.66 7.15
N ILE A 201 -7.33 1.84 7.71
CA ILE A 201 -8.33 2.88 8.02
C ILE A 201 -9.08 3.41 6.81
N VAL A 202 -8.53 3.26 5.59
CA VAL A 202 -9.20 3.68 4.36
C VAL A 202 -10.24 2.64 3.96
N HIS A 203 -9.82 1.39 3.85
CA HIS A 203 -10.69 0.32 3.33
C HIS A 203 -11.74 -0.15 4.34
N ASP A 204 -11.44 -0.07 5.64
CA ASP A 204 -12.40 -0.39 6.71
C ASP A 204 -13.56 0.63 6.82
N GLU A 205 -13.40 1.82 6.24
CA GLU A 205 -14.42 2.88 6.22
C GLU A 205 -15.53 2.68 5.18
N PHE A 206 -15.38 1.80 4.18
CA PHE A 206 -16.45 1.54 3.23
C PHE A 206 -17.66 0.90 3.93
N LYS A 207 -18.86 1.44 3.64
CA LYS A 207 -20.11 1.03 4.29
C LYS A 207 -21.10 0.43 3.30
N THR A 208 -21.60 -0.76 3.62
CA THR A 208 -22.52 -1.52 2.76
C THR A 208 -23.75 -0.70 2.37
N GLN A 209 -24.39 -0.03 3.35
CA GLN A 209 -25.59 0.77 3.09
C GLN A 209 -25.34 1.87 2.06
N ALA A 210 -24.23 2.62 2.22
CA ALA A 210 -23.92 3.71 1.31
C ALA A 210 -23.55 3.19 -0.09
N LEU A 211 -22.83 2.06 -0.17
CA LEU A 211 -22.50 1.42 -1.43
C LEU A 211 -23.76 0.87 -2.13
N THR A 212 -24.71 0.29 -1.37
CA THR A 212 -26.00 -0.16 -1.91
C THR A 212 -26.79 1.01 -2.51
N CYS A 213 -26.88 2.14 -1.80
CA CYS A 213 -27.57 3.34 -2.33
C CYS A 213 -26.90 3.83 -3.63
N LEU A 214 -25.57 3.83 -3.70
CA LEU A 214 -24.86 4.23 -4.92
C LEU A 214 -25.11 3.24 -6.07
N GLN A 215 -25.16 1.94 -5.78
CA GLN A 215 -25.47 0.91 -6.77
C GLN A 215 -26.92 1.00 -7.27
N GLU A 216 -27.87 1.37 -6.41
CA GLU A 216 -29.25 1.63 -6.81
C GLU A 216 -29.38 2.87 -7.73
N GLU A 217 -28.55 3.90 -7.52
CA GLU A 217 -28.46 5.08 -8.38
C GLU A 217 -27.82 4.76 -9.74
N TYR A 218 -26.83 3.87 -9.74
CA TYR A 218 -26.09 3.45 -10.94
C TYR A 218 -26.15 1.93 -11.13
N PRO A 219 -27.32 1.36 -11.47
CA PRO A 219 -27.53 -0.10 -11.52
C PRO A 219 -26.75 -0.81 -12.64
N ASP A 220 -26.21 -0.06 -13.59
CA ASP A 220 -25.35 -0.51 -14.68
C ASP A 220 -23.85 -0.43 -14.36
N ALA A 221 -23.49 0.08 -13.18
CA ALA A 221 -22.08 0.17 -12.76
C ALA A 221 -21.56 -1.16 -12.20
N ALA A 222 -20.33 -1.52 -12.54
CA ALA A 222 -19.63 -2.61 -11.88
C ALA A 222 -18.88 -2.09 -10.63
N ILE A 223 -18.82 -2.92 -9.58
CA ILE A 223 -18.16 -2.62 -8.32
C ILE A 223 -16.79 -3.29 -8.27
N LEU A 224 -15.75 -2.49 -8.12
CA LEU A 224 -14.36 -2.94 -7.98
C LEU A 224 -13.90 -2.70 -6.54
N VAL A 225 -13.41 -3.74 -5.86
CA VAL A 225 -13.10 -3.68 -4.42
C VAL A 225 -11.68 -4.17 -4.14
N HIS A 226 -10.94 -3.40 -3.31
CA HIS A 226 -9.68 -3.88 -2.75
C HIS A 226 -9.94 -4.85 -1.59
N PRO A 227 -9.25 -6.01 -1.50
CA PRO A 227 -9.55 -7.06 -0.51
C PRO A 227 -9.23 -6.69 0.95
N GLU A 228 -8.63 -5.53 1.22
CA GLU A 228 -8.52 -4.95 2.56
C GLU A 228 -9.85 -4.39 3.09
N SER A 229 -10.92 -4.47 2.29
CA SER A 229 -12.26 -4.01 2.66
C SER A 229 -13.03 -5.05 3.49
N PRO A 230 -14.01 -4.63 4.32
CA PRO A 230 -14.88 -5.55 5.05
C PRO A 230 -15.53 -6.58 4.11
N GLN A 231 -15.73 -7.81 4.61
CA GLN A 231 -16.27 -8.92 3.81
C GLN A 231 -17.61 -8.56 3.13
N ALA A 232 -18.47 -7.80 3.80
CA ALA A 232 -19.76 -7.39 3.23
C ALA A 232 -19.62 -6.47 2.01
N ILE A 233 -18.53 -5.69 1.92
CA ILE A 233 -18.19 -4.88 0.74
C ILE A 233 -17.60 -5.76 -0.35
N VAL A 234 -16.71 -6.68 0.01
CA VAL A 234 -16.14 -7.67 -0.92
C VAL A 234 -17.23 -8.53 -1.57
N ASP A 235 -18.27 -8.91 -0.82
CA ASP A 235 -19.38 -9.73 -1.32
C ASP A 235 -20.28 -8.99 -2.33
N MET A 236 -20.19 -7.65 -2.43
CA MET A 236 -20.90 -6.84 -3.43
C MET A 236 -20.11 -6.65 -4.73
N ALA A 237 -18.86 -7.09 -4.78
CA ALA A 237 -17.94 -6.75 -5.87
C ALA A 237 -18.14 -7.62 -7.12
N ASP A 238 -18.06 -6.99 -8.29
CA ASP A 238 -17.90 -7.68 -9.58
C ASP A 238 -16.44 -8.08 -9.83
N ALA A 239 -15.49 -7.34 -9.22
CA ALA A 239 -14.08 -7.70 -9.24
C ALA A 239 -13.41 -7.32 -7.92
N VAL A 240 -12.59 -8.24 -7.38
CA VAL A 240 -11.77 -8.05 -6.18
C VAL A 240 -10.32 -8.28 -6.54
N GLY A 241 -9.44 -7.38 -6.10
CA GLY A 241 -8.01 -7.55 -6.36
C GLY A 241 -7.14 -6.39 -5.86
N SER A 242 -5.84 -6.56 -6.02
CA SER A 242 -4.86 -5.49 -5.77
C SER A 242 -5.10 -4.29 -6.69
N THR A 243 -4.45 -3.16 -6.41
CA THR A 243 -4.54 -1.94 -7.24
C THR A 243 -4.29 -2.23 -8.72
N SER A 244 -3.24 -2.99 -9.04
CA SER A 244 -2.92 -3.35 -10.42
C SER A 244 -3.97 -4.27 -11.04
N GLN A 245 -4.52 -5.22 -10.27
CA GLN A 245 -5.59 -6.12 -10.71
C GLN A 245 -6.91 -5.36 -10.93
N LEU A 246 -7.23 -4.37 -10.10
CA LEU A 246 -8.42 -3.52 -10.29
C LEU A 246 -8.30 -2.66 -11.56
N ILE A 247 -7.12 -2.11 -11.87
CA ILE A 247 -6.88 -1.41 -13.15
C ILE A 247 -7.03 -2.36 -14.33
N ALA A 248 -6.55 -3.60 -14.22
CA ALA A 248 -6.72 -4.61 -15.26
C ALA A 248 -8.21 -5.01 -15.44
N ALA A 249 -8.93 -5.22 -14.33
CA ALA A 249 -10.37 -5.50 -14.34
C ALA A 249 -11.16 -4.35 -14.97
N ALA A 250 -10.82 -3.09 -14.68
CA ALA A 250 -11.43 -1.93 -15.29
C ALA A 250 -11.38 -1.95 -16.83
N LYS A 251 -10.28 -2.47 -17.41
CA LYS A 251 -10.12 -2.61 -18.88
C LYS A 251 -11.00 -3.72 -19.46
N THR A 252 -11.17 -4.82 -18.73
CA THR A 252 -11.82 -6.04 -19.24
C THR A 252 -13.32 -6.08 -19.01
N LEU A 253 -13.81 -5.46 -17.94
CA LEU A 253 -15.23 -5.37 -17.65
C LEU A 253 -15.98 -4.58 -18.73
N PRO A 254 -17.17 -5.06 -19.19
CA PRO A 254 -17.90 -4.39 -20.27
C PRO A 254 -18.63 -3.10 -19.84
N HIS A 255 -18.71 -2.84 -18.54
CA HIS A 255 -19.45 -1.73 -17.96
C HIS A 255 -18.80 -0.39 -18.28
N GLN A 256 -19.63 0.64 -18.59
CA GLN A 256 -19.18 2.00 -18.85
C GLN A 256 -18.93 2.78 -17.55
N ARG A 257 -19.58 2.37 -16.45
CA ARG A 257 -19.43 2.95 -15.12
C ARG A 257 -18.79 1.95 -14.19
N LEU A 258 -17.86 2.42 -13.36
CA LEU A 258 -17.15 1.60 -12.37
C LEU A 258 -17.19 2.29 -11.02
N ILE A 259 -17.78 1.66 -10.01
CA ILE A 259 -17.69 2.08 -8.61
C ILE A 259 -16.44 1.47 -8.02
N VAL A 260 -15.53 2.30 -7.52
CA VAL A 260 -14.20 1.87 -7.10
C VAL A 260 -14.05 2.03 -5.58
N ALA A 261 -14.02 0.91 -4.86
CA ALA A 261 -13.86 0.83 -3.41
C ALA A 261 -12.39 0.55 -3.03
N THR A 262 -11.56 1.57 -3.17
CA THR A 262 -10.18 1.64 -2.69
C THR A 262 -9.77 3.12 -2.57
N ASP A 263 -8.50 3.41 -2.21
CA ASP A 263 -8.03 4.78 -2.11
C ASP A 263 -8.18 5.53 -3.44
N ARG A 264 -8.74 6.73 -3.37
CA ARG A 264 -9.05 7.56 -4.56
C ARG A 264 -7.82 7.92 -5.40
N GLY A 265 -6.61 7.84 -4.88
CA GLY A 265 -5.38 8.10 -5.64
C GLY A 265 -5.24 7.21 -6.87
N ILE A 266 -5.84 6.00 -6.86
CA ILE A 266 -5.83 5.08 -8.00
C ILE A 266 -6.50 5.66 -9.26
N PHE A 267 -7.43 6.61 -9.08
CA PHE A 267 -8.23 7.17 -10.17
C PHE A 267 -7.39 7.78 -11.28
N TYR A 268 -6.24 8.37 -10.95
CA TYR A 268 -5.33 8.92 -11.95
C TYR A 268 -4.88 7.84 -12.97
N LYS A 269 -4.35 6.72 -12.48
CA LYS A 269 -3.89 5.63 -13.36
C LYS A 269 -5.05 4.85 -13.97
N MET A 270 -6.13 4.66 -13.23
CA MET A 270 -7.30 3.95 -13.75
C MET A 270 -7.95 4.74 -14.88
N GLN A 271 -8.11 6.07 -14.76
CA GLN A 271 -8.68 6.89 -15.82
C GLN A 271 -7.79 6.94 -17.07
N GLN A 272 -6.46 6.94 -16.92
CA GLN A 272 -5.55 6.79 -18.04
C GLN A 272 -5.72 5.44 -18.77
N ALA A 273 -6.01 4.39 -18.01
CA ALA A 273 -6.18 3.04 -18.54
C ALA A 273 -7.53 2.83 -19.24
N VAL A 274 -8.57 3.57 -18.83
CA VAL A 274 -9.95 3.50 -19.35
C VAL A 274 -10.54 4.92 -19.53
N PRO A 275 -10.01 5.72 -20.49
CA PRO A 275 -10.35 7.13 -20.62
C PRO A 275 -11.83 7.38 -20.94
N ASP A 276 -12.50 6.41 -21.54
CA ASP A 276 -13.90 6.50 -21.96
C ASP A 276 -14.90 6.02 -20.90
N LYS A 277 -14.43 5.49 -19.77
CA LYS A 277 -15.29 5.02 -18.68
C LYS A 277 -15.44 6.07 -17.59
N GLU A 278 -16.62 6.08 -16.98
CA GLU A 278 -16.93 6.88 -15.80
C GLU A 278 -16.49 6.13 -14.53
N LEU A 279 -15.65 6.75 -13.73
CA LEU A 279 -15.18 6.21 -12.45
C LEU A 279 -15.91 6.92 -11.30
N LEU A 280 -16.57 6.15 -10.45
CA LEU A 280 -17.31 6.62 -9.29
C LEU A 280 -16.57 6.17 -8.01
N GLU A 281 -16.33 7.10 -7.10
CA GLU A 281 -15.73 6.80 -5.80
C GLU A 281 -16.75 6.10 -4.90
N ALA A 282 -16.42 4.94 -4.34
CA ALA A 282 -17.25 4.28 -3.36
C ALA A 282 -17.36 5.12 -2.08
N PRO A 283 -18.57 5.30 -1.52
CA PRO A 283 -18.79 6.19 -0.39
C PRO A 283 -18.25 5.59 0.91
N THR A 284 -17.63 6.44 1.74
CA THR A 284 -17.22 6.15 3.12
C THR A 284 -18.17 6.78 4.14
N ALA A 285 -19.19 7.52 3.68
CA ALA A 285 -20.22 8.14 4.52
C ALA A 285 -21.35 7.15 4.87
N GLY A 286 -22.06 7.40 5.96
CA GLY A 286 -23.22 6.62 6.39
C GLY A 286 -23.25 6.40 7.90
N GLU A 287 -24.18 5.58 8.37
CA GLU A 287 -24.29 5.23 9.78
C GLU A 287 -23.01 4.48 10.25
N GLY A 288 -22.40 4.98 11.30
CA GLY A 288 -21.10 4.49 11.80
C GLY A 288 -19.88 4.99 11.04
N ALA A 289 -20.02 5.89 10.07
CA ALA A 289 -18.89 6.53 9.42
C ALA A 289 -18.13 7.43 10.39
N THR A 290 -16.80 7.29 10.42
CA THR A 290 -15.94 8.07 11.31
C THR A 290 -15.32 9.28 10.60
N CYS A 291 -15.46 9.38 9.28
CA CYS A 291 -14.86 10.39 8.42
C CYS A 291 -13.33 10.50 8.56
N ARG A 292 -12.68 9.40 8.90
CA ARG A 292 -11.23 9.37 9.17
C ARG A 292 -10.40 9.59 7.91
N SER A 293 -10.81 9.05 6.77
CA SER A 293 -9.99 9.05 5.56
C SER A 293 -10.66 9.67 4.33
N CYS A 294 -11.99 9.67 4.24
CA CYS A 294 -12.72 10.07 3.02
C CYS A 294 -12.16 9.37 1.77
N ALA A 295 -11.99 8.05 1.83
CA ALA A 295 -11.38 7.20 0.82
C ALA A 295 -9.99 7.66 0.34
N HIS A 296 -9.24 8.39 1.17
CA HIS A 296 -7.88 8.84 0.87
C HIS A 296 -6.99 8.74 2.10
N CYS A 297 -5.85 8.09 1.96
CA CYS A 297 -4.92 7.86 3.05
C CYS A 297 -4.26 9.18 3.50
N PRO A 298 -4.43 9.60 4.77
CA PRO A 298 -3.89 10.86 5.25
C PRO A 298 -2.36 10.89 5.24
N TRP A 299 -1.70 9.75 5.37
CA TRP A 299 -0.24 9.64 5.28
C TRP A 299 0.25 9.68 3.84
N MET A 300 -0.50 9.11 2.88
CA MET A 300 -0.17 9.25 1.45
C MET A 300 -0.29 10.71 1.01
N ALA A 301 -1.25 11.46 1.53
CA ALA A 301 -1.43 12.89 1.28
C ALA A 301 -0.24 13.77 1.76
N MET A 302 0.64 13.25 2.65
CA MET A 302 1.84 13.99 3.07
C MET A 302 2.91 14.09 1.98
N ASN A 303 2.81 13.34 0.90
CA ASN A 303 3.75 13.34 -0.23
C ASN A 303 3.49 14.53 -1.17
N GLY A 304 3.52 15.76 -0.64
CA GLY A 304 3.31 16.97 -1.44
C GLY A 304 4.57 17.45 -2.17
N LEU A 305 4.38 18.30 -3.20
CA LEU A 305 5.47 18.87 -4.02
C LEU A 305 6.54 19.58 -3.19
N GLN A 306 6.13 20.37 -2.19
CA GLN A 306 7.07 21.08 -1.33
C GLN A 306 7.96 20.09 -0.55
N ALA A 307 7.36 19.08 0.09
CA ALA A 307 8.10 18.08 0.87
C ALA A 307 9.05 17.25 -0.01
N ILE A 308 8.67 16.96 -1.25
CA ILE A 308 9.53 16.30 -2.23
C ILE A 308 10.74 17.18 -2.58
N ALA A 309 10.52 18.47 -2.80
CA ALA A 309 11.62 19.40 -3.11
C ALA A 309 12.58 19.52 -1.91
N GLU A 310 12.05 19.64 -0.69
CA GLU A 310 12.85 19.69 0.54
C GLU A 310 13.69 18.43 0.75
N ALA A 311 13.10 17.25 0.54
CA ALA A 311 13.82 15.97 0.61
C ALA A 311 14.98 15.87 -0.40
N LEU A 312 14.81 16.46 -1.58
CA LEU A 312 15.84 16.50 -2.60
C LEU A 312 16.89 17.59 -2.36
N GLU A 313 16.62 18.63 -1.62
CA GLU A 313 17.58 19.72 -1.32
C GLU A 313 18.52 19.40 -0.17
N GLN A 314 18.01 18.75 0.87
CA GLN A 314 18.75 18.53 2.10
C GLN A 314 19.61 17.27 2.03
N GLU A 315 20.90 17.38 2.27
CA GLU A 315 21.81 16.23 2.42
C GLU A 315 21.83 15.75 3.87
N GLY A 316 21.81 14.41 4.08
CA GLY A 316 21.93 13.80 5.41
C GLY A 316 20.81 14.15 6.38
N SER A 317 19.62 14.28 5.87
CA SER A 317 18.50 14.92 6.56
C SER A 317 17.49 13.93 7.12
N ASN A 318 16.49 14.48 7.81
CA ASN A 318 15.28 13.80 8.30
C ASN A 318 14.41 13.15 7.20
N HIS A 319 14.90 13.09 5.96
CA HIS A 319 14.24 12.51 4.79
C HIS A 319 14.90 11.21 4.33
N GLU A 320 16.11 10.89 4.82
CA GLU A 320 16.83 9.68 4.43
C GLU A 320 16.38 8.48 5.27
N VAL A 321 16.06 7.39 4.59
CA VAL A 321 15.66 6.14 5.21
C VAL A 321 16.89 5.34 5.60
N HIS A 322 16.98 5.01 6.88
CA HIS A 322 18.02 4.15 7.43
C HIS A 322 17.40 2.88 8.00
N VAL A 323 18.03 1.76 7.73
CA VAL A 323 17.67 0.45 8.30
C VAL A 323 18.94 -0.16 8.89
N ASP A 324 18.90 -0.58 10.14
CA ASP A 324 20.03 -1.27 10.78
C ASP A 324 20.45 -2.49 9.94
N GLU A 325 21.75 -2.69 9.77
CA GLU A 325 22.27 -3.72 8.85
C GLU A 325 21.86 -5.14 9.27
N ARG A 326 21.84 -5.46 10.56
CA ARG A 326 21.44 -6.80 11.04
C ARG A 326 19.95 -7.03 10.81
N LEU A 327 19.15 -5.97 10.98
CA LEU A 327 17.73 -6.01 10.72
C LEU A 327 17.47 -6.15 9.22
N ARG A 328 18.21 -5.42 8.39
CA ARG A 328 18.17 -5.48 6.93
C ARG A 328 18.43 -6.90 6.40
N GLU A 329 19.55 -7.51 6.83
CA GLU A 329 19.92 -8.87 6.38
C GLU A 329 18.82 -9.89 6.69
N ARG A 330 18.20 -9.81 7.86
CA ARG A 330 17.14 -10.72 8.27
C ARG A 330 15.83 -10.47 7.51
N ALA A 331 15.42 -9.20 7.33
CA ALA A 331 14.22 -8.84 6.60
C ALA A 331 14.34 -9.09 5.09
N LEU A 332 15.56 -9.11 4.55
CA LEU A 332 15.84 -9.42 3.15
C LEU A 332 15.42 -10.85 2.77
N VAL A 333 15.52 -11.80 3.69
CA VAL A 333 15.19 -13.21 3.41
C VAL A 333 13.73 -13.39 2.99
N PRO A 334 12.71 -13.01 3.79
CA PRO A 334 11.31 -13.14 3.39
C PRO A 334 10.92 -12.22 2.22
N LEU A 335 11.61 -11.07 2.04
CA LEU A 335 11.41 -10.22 0.87
C LEU A 335 11.90 -10.87 -0.42
N ASN A 336 13.06 -11.51 -0.40
CA ASN A 336 13.56 -12.25 -1.58
C ASN A 336 12.65 -13.44 -1.91
N ARG A 337 12.17 -14.18 -0.92
CA ARG A 337 11.18 -15.25 -1.14
C ARG A 337 9.92 -14.71 -1.86
N MET A 338 9.41 -13.56 -1.46
CA MET A 338 8.29 -12.88 -2.13
C MET A 338 8.62 -12.56 -3.59
N LEU A 339 9.80 -11.97 -3.84
CA LEU A 339 10.22 -11.58 -5.19
C LEU A 339 10.41 -12.79 -6.11
N ASP A 340 11.04 -13.86 -5.58
CA ASP A 340 11.27 -15.09 -6.31
C ASP A 340 9.95 -15.81 -6.62
N PHE A 341 9.06 -15.93 -5.63
CA PHE A 341 7.73 -16.51 -5.84
C PHE A 341 6.93 -15.73 -6.88
N ALA A 342 6.88 -14.40 -6.76
CA ALA A 342 6.20 -13.57 -7.74
C ALA A 342 6.81 -13.63 -9.15
N ALA A 343 8.09 -14.00 -9.28
CA ALA A 343 8.69 -14.26 -10.58
C ALA A 343 8.20 -15.56 -11.22
N THR A 344 7.93 -16.61 -10.42
CA THR A 344 7.38 -17.88 -10.91
C THR A 344 5.97 -17.76 -11.46
N LEU A 345 5.16 -16.80 -10.97
CA LEU A 345 3.79 -16.57 -11.44
C LEU A 345 3.72 -15.86 -12.81
N ARG A 346 4.82 -15.27 -13.27
CA ARG A 346 4.90 -14.52 -14.53
C ARG A 346 5.49 -15.33 -15.69
N GLY A 347 6.07 -16.49 -15.41
CA GLY A 347 6.65 -17.42 -16.38
C GLY A 347 5.65 -18.41 -16.87
#